data_5088af5cfa7fdb0cbae14a57edc46468
#
_entry.id   5088af5cfa7fdb0cbae14a57edc46468
#
_cell.length_a   1.000
_cell.length_b   1.000
_cell.length_c   1.000
_cell.angle_alpha   90.00
_cell.angle_beta   90.00
_cell.angle_gamma   90.00
#
_symmetry.space_group_name_H-M   'P 1'
#
loop_
_entity.id
_entity.type
_entity.pdbx_description
1 polymer ?
#
loop_
_entity_poly.entity_id
_entity_poly.type
_entity_poly.pdbx_seq_one_letter_code
_entity_poly.pdbx_strand_id
1 'polypeptide(L)'
;AGYVTPGSYEDPVMEYFAVRNQAGVYDISPLIKYRISGRESEAYLDRLQLRSMAKLKPGRVTYTAWCDQYGRVIDDGTVFRLARNDFRLCCQERMLPWLLDSAIGFDVSVSEETAEIAGLSLQGPVAFAILEQLGLAALATMKPFDIRSFELGNVPMLISRTGFTGDLGYEIWVTP
;
A
#
# COMPACT_ATOMS: atom_id res chain seq x y z
N ALA A 1 -14.31 6.38 -5.43
CA ALA A 1 -13.02 6.78 -6.05
C ALA A 1 -13.14 7.08 -7.56
N GLY A 2 -14.31 6.89 -8.22
CA GLY A 2 -14.53 7.18 -9.65
C GLY A 2 -14.04 6.09 -10.60
N TYR A 3 -13.69 4.92 -10.10
CA TYR A 3 -13.33 3.75 -10.89
C TYR A 3 -14.51 2.77 -10.97
N VAL A 4 -14.64 2.12 -12.13
CA VAL A 4 -15.58 1.00 -12.31
C VAL A 4 -14.79 -0.29 -12.08
N THR A 5 -15.19 -1.06 -11.10
CA THR A 5 -14.57 -2.34 -10.77
C THR A 5 -15.60 -3.46 -10.84
N PRO A 6 -15.23 -4.70 -11.24
CA PRO A 6 -16.14 -5.82 -11.23
C PRO A 6 -16.56 -6.15 -9.78
N GLY A 7 -17.83 -6.48 -9.59
CA GLY A 7 -18.34 -6.98 -8.30
C GLY A 7 -17.96 -8.46 -8.08
N SER A 8 -17.86 -9.23 -9.15
CA SER A 8 -17.33 -10.59 -9.22
C SER A 8 -16.98 -10.89 -10.68
N TYR A 9 -16.10 -11.84 -10.91
CA TYR A 9 -15.75 -12.32 -12.26
C TYR A 9 -16.59 -13.54 -12.64
N GLU A 10 -16.80 -14.44 -11.68
CA GLU A 10 -17.58 -15.66 -11.84
C GLU A 10 -18.47 -15.86 -10.59
N ASP A 11 -18.37 -17.00 -9.95
CA ASP A 11 -19.07 -17.32 -8.71
C ASP A 11 -18.24 -16.86 -7.50
N PRO A 12 -18.77 -16.00 -6.60
CA PRO A 12 -18.04 -15.47 -5.45
C PRO A 12 -17.50 -16.56 -4.50
N VAL A 13 -18.18 -17.71 -4.42
CA VAL A 13 -17.72 -18.83 -3.58
C VAL A 13 -16.50 -19.49 -4.20
N MET A 14 -16.48 -19.65 -5.52
CA MET A 14 -15.32 -20.19 -6.24
C MET A 14 -14.14 -19.24 -6.16
N GLU A 15 -14.36 -17.94 -6.30
CA GLU A 15 -13.32 -16.91 -6.14
C GLU A 15 -12.74 -16.92 -4.73
N TYR A 16 -13.56 -17.03 -3.69
CA TYR A 16 -13.12 -17.18 -2.32
C TYR A 16 -12.20 -18.40 -2.13
N PHE A 17 -12.61 -19.57 -2.62
CA PHE A 17 -11.80 -20.79 -2.51
C PHE A 17 -10.53 -20.72 -3.38
N ALA A 18 -10.54 -20.02 -4.50
CA ALA A 18 -9.32 -19.79 -5.29
C ALA A 18 -8.28 -19.02 -4.48
N VAL A 19 -8.66 -17.94 -3.80
CA VAL A 19 -7.75 -17.18 -2.94
C VAL A 19 -7.29 -17.98 -1.73
N ARG A 20 -8.16 -18.85 -1.15
CA ARG A 20 -7.81 -19.65 0.05
C ARG A 20 -6.92 -20.86 -0.25
N ASN A 21 -7.10 -21.48 -1.40
CA ASN A 21 -6.42 -22.76 -1.72
C ASN A 21 -5.32 -22.60 -2.80
N GLN A 22 -5.34 -21.48 -3.54
CA GLN A 22 -4.42 -21.21 -4.65
C GLN A 22 -3.89 -19.78 -4.57
N ALA A 23 -4.31 -18.92 -5.50
CA ALA A 23 -4.07 -17.48 -5.48
C ALA A 23 -5.12 -16.75 -6.31
N GLY A 24 -5.37 -15.49 -5.94
CA GLY A 24 -6.13 -14.54 -6.72
C GLY A 24 -5.32 -13.28 -7.00
N VAL A 25 -5.57 -12.65 -8.15
CA VAL A 25 -5.02 -11.33 -8.51
C VAL A 25 -6.16 -10.35 -8.62
N TYR A 26 -6.03 -9.19 -7.99
CA TYR A 26 -6.97 -8.09 -8.17
C TYR A 26 -6.25 -6.77 -8.36
N ASP A 27 -6.90 -5.90 -9.11
CA ASP A 27 -6.45 -4.53 -9.35
C ASP A 27 -6.73 -3.67 -8.10
N ILE A 28 -5.67 -3.14 -7.50
CA ILE A 28 -5.72 -2.19 -6.39
C ILE A 28 -5.28 -0.78 -6.81
N SER A 29 -5.16 -0.53 -8.13
CA SER A 29 -4.88 0.81 -8.66
C SER A 29 -5.89 1.86 -8.21
N PRO A 30 -7.18 1.53 -7.94
CA PRO A 30 -8.16 2.47 -7.41
C PRO A 30 -7.89 3.00 -5.99
N LEU A 31 -7.05 2.34 -5.19
CA LEU A 31 -6.65 2.89 -3.89
C LEU A 31 -6.03 4.27 -4.07
N ILE A 32 -6.43 5.21 -3.23
CA ILE A 32 -5.87 6.56 -3.25
C ILE A 32 -4.47 6.53 -2.66
N LYS A 33 -3.54 7.18 -3.34
CA LYS A 33 -2.13 7.23 -2.95
C LYS A 33 -1.68 8.66 -2.82
N TYR A 34 -1.09 8.97 -1.67
CA TYR A 34 -0.49 10.27 -1.41
C TYR A 34 1.00 10.13 -1.18
N ARG A 35 1.82 10.94 -1.90
CA ARG A 35 3.23 11.12 -1.59
C ARG A 35 3.35 12.18 -0.50
N ILE A 36 4.09 11.85 0.55
CA ILE A 36 4.33 12.72 1.69
C ILE A 36 5.83 12.76 1.92
N SER A 37 6.45 13.91 1.66
CA SER A 37 7.90 14.06 1.71
C SER A 37 8.29 15.41 2.32
N GLY A 38 9.51 15.50 2.84
CA GLY A 38 10.03 16.72 3.46
C GLY A 38 10.67 16.43 4.80
N ARG A 39 11.37 17.41 5.33
CA ARG A 39 12.18 17.26 6.54
C ARG A 39 11.35 16.84 7.75
N GLU A 40 10.09 17.27 7.83
CA GLU A 40 9.19 16.99 8.94
C GLU A 40 8.08 15.99 8.59
N SER A 41 8.21 15.24 7.48
CA SER A 41 7.21 14.25 7.03
C SER A 41 6.97 13.14 8.06
N GLU A 42 7.99 12.71 8.81
CA GLU A 42 7.83 11.74 9.90
C GLU A 42 7.00 12.33 11.05
N ALA A 43 7.33 13.55 11.50
CA ALA A 43 6.62 14.21 12.60
C ALA A 43 5.17 14.55 12.21
N TYR A 44 4.95 14.98 10.97
CA TYR A 44 3.62 15.23 10.42
C TYR A 44 2.76 13.96 10.46
N LEU A 45 3.28 12.85 9.91
CA LEU A 45 2.56 11.58 9.90
C LEU A 45 2.38 11.01 11.32
N ASP A 46 3.37 11.14 12.20
CA ASP A 46 3.29 10.67 13.58
C ASP A 46 2.18 11.40 14.37
N ARG A 47 1.90 12.67 14.02
CA ARG A 47 0.78 13.42 14.57
C ARG A 47 -0.58 12.94 14.09
N LEU A 48 -0.69 12.50 12.83
CA LEU A 48 -1.97 12.11 12.22
C LEU A 48 -2.35 10.66 12.48
N GLN A 49 -1.35 9.77 12.55
CA GLN A 49 -1.57 8.33 12.53
C GLN A 49 -1.63 7.77 13.96
N LEU A 50 -2.46 6.74 14.16
CA LEU A 50 -2.55 6.04 15.45
C LEU A 50 -1.29 5.22 15.77
N ARG A 51 -0.48 4.91 14.77
CA ARG A 51 0.81 4.24 14.95
C ARG A 51 1.96 5.23 14.83
N SER A 52 3.00 5.04 15.65
CA SER A 52 4.20 5.88 15.59
C SER A 52 5.00 5.62 14.31
N MET A 53 5.17 6.67 13.51
CA MET A 53 5.98 6.65 12.29
C MET A 53 7.47 6.70 12.59
N ALA A 54 7.88 7.21 13.74
CA ALA A 54 9.27 7.18 14.21
C ALA A 54 9.81 5.73 14.38
N LYS A 55 8.91 4.76 14.63
CA LYS A 55 9.27 3.33 14.71
C LYS A 55 9.27 2.63 13.35
N LEU A 56 8.69 3.22 12.32
CA LEU A 56 8.63 2.66 10.98
C LEU A 56 9.97 2.91 10.27
N LYS A 57 10.72 1.88 9.96
CA LYS A 57 12.02 1.99 9.26
C LYS A 57 11.81 2.14 7.75
N PRO A 58 12.74 2.81 7.02
CA PRO A 58 12.76 2.74 5.56
C PRO A 58 12.75 1.29 5.06
N GLY A 59 12.04 1.03 3.98
CA GLY A 59 11.83 -0.31 3.44
C GLY A 59 10.73 -1.12 4.16
N ARG A 60 9.89 -0.44 4.96
CA ARG A 60 8.78 -1.07 5.71
C ARG A 60 7.45 -0.40 5.42
N VAL A 61 6.40 -1.19 5.63
CA VAL A 61 5.00 -0.74 5.62
C VAL A 61 4.42 -0.86 7.02
N THR A 62 3.46 -0.04 7.36
CA THR A 62 2.59 -0.23 8.53
C THR A 62 1.14 -0.01 8.14
N TYR A 63 0.25 -0.84 8.67
CA TYR A 63 -1.19 -0.57 8.64
C TYR A 63 -1.55 0.32 9.84
N THR A 64 -2.38 1.33 9.63
CA THR A 64 -2.78 2.31 10.64
C THR A 64 -4.14 2.90 10.30
N ALA A 65 -4.69 3.69 11.21
CA ALA A 65 -5.88 4.49 11.00
C ALA A 65 -5.63 5.91 11.52
N TRP A 66 -6.50 6.83 11.16
CA TRP A 66 -6.49 8.20 11.69
C TRP A 66 -7.90 8.67 12.03
N CYS A 67 -7.97 9.63 12.92
CA CYS A 67 -9.20 10.07 13.55
C CYS A 67 -9.40 11.58 13.42
N ASP A 68 -10.65 11.99 13.57
CA ASP A 68 -10.99 13.39 13.77
C ASP A 68 -10.67 13.85 15.20
N GLN A 69 -10.92 15.14 15.49
CA GLN A 69 -10.69 15.76 16.80
C GLN A 69 -11.54 15.17 17.93
N TYR A 70 -12.55 14.37 17.60
CA TYR A 70 -13.41 13.68 18.57
C TYR A 70 -13.03 12.22 18.76
N GLY A 71 -11.96 11.75 18.12
CA GLY A 71 -11.49 10.37 18.16
C GLY A 71 -12.29 9.39 17.29
N ARG A 72 -13.11 9.89 16.36
CA ARG A 72 -13.84 9.03 15.40
C ARG A 72 -12.93 8.74 14.22
N VAL A 73 -12.89 7.47 13.82
CA VAL A 73 -12.08 7.05 12.66
C VAL A 73 -12.60 7.75 11.39
N ILE A 74 -11.69 8.42 10.69
CA ILE A 74 -11.94 9.03 9.39
C ILE A 74 -11.74 7.98 8.29
N ASP A 75 -10.59 7.30 8.31
CA ASP A 75 -10.22 6.24 7.37
C ASP A 75 -9.06 5.43 7.96
N ASP A 76 -8.71 4.34 7.28
CA ASP A 76 -7.56 3.51 7.58
C ASP A 76 -6.76 3.22 6.30
N GLY A 77 -5.56 2.69 6.46
CA GLY A 77 -4.73 2.42 5.31
C GLY A 77 -3.32 1.97 5.66
N THR A 78 -2.47 2.00 4.66
CA THR A 78 -1.08 1.60 4.79
C THR A 78 -0.14 2.78 4.55
N VAL A 79 0.86 2.91 5.41
CA VAL A 79 1.95 3.87 5.25
C VAL A 79 3.22 3.11 4.88
N PHE A 80 3.72 3.38 3.69
CA PHE A 80 5.00 2.90 3.18
C PHE A 80 6.08 3.92 3.51
N ARG A 81 7.15 3.52 4.18
CA ARG A 81 8.33 4.38 4.32
C ARG A 81 9.33 4.03 3.24
N LEU A 82 9.35 4.83 2.18
CA LEU A 82 10.19 4.62 0.99
C LEU A 82 11.64 5.04 1.24
N ALA A 83 11.84 6.15 1.96
CA ALA A 83 13.14 6.65 2.39
C ALA A 83 13.02 7.34 3.76
N ARG A 84 14.11 7.96 4.23
CA ARG A 84 14.15 8.61 5.54
C ARG A 84 13.01 9.61 5.74
N ASN A 85 12.78 10.48 4.76
CA ASN A 85 11.81 11.58 4.80
C ASN A 85 10.83 11.48 3.63
N ASP A 86 10.44 10.27 3.27
CA ASP A 86 9.68 10.00 2.07
C ASP A 86 8.73 8.81 2.29
N PHE A 87 7.44 9.10 2.21
CA PHE A 87 6.38 8.17 2.53
C PHE A 87 5.32 8.13 1.44
N ARG A 88 4.62 7.00 1.34
CA ARG A 88 3.37 6.87 0.60
C ARG A 88 2.28 6.42 1.55
N LEU A 89 1.18 7.16 1.59
CA LEU A 89 -0.04 6.77 2.28
C LEU A 89 -1.02 6.21 1.23
N CYS A 90 -1.47 4.98 1.41
CA CYS A 90 -2.52 4.37 0.61
C CYS A 90 -3.77 4.20 1.45
N CYS A 91 -4.92 4.64 0.93
CA CYS A 91 -6.21 4.62 1.63
C CYS A 91 -7.38 4.46 0.67
N GLN A 92 -8.60 4.37 1.22
CA GLN A 92 -9.82 4.18 0.43
C GLN A 92 -10.39 5.51 -0.06
N GLU A 93 -10.41 6.52 0.78
CA GLU A 93 -11.12 7.76 0.53
C GLU A 93 -10.20 8.92 0.12
N ARG A 94 -10.71 9.82 -0.72
CA ARG A 94 -9.98 11.04 -1.10
C ARG A 94 -10.07 12.07 0.00
N MET A 95 -8.91 12.48 0.52
CA MET A 95 -8.83 13.43 1.63
C MET A 95 -7.69 14.44 1.48
N LEU A 96 -7.24 14.71 0.25
CA LEU A 96 -6.13 15.63 0.00
C LEU A 96 -6.31 16.99 0.71
N PRO A 97 -7.50 17.66 0.67
CA PRO A 97 -7.69 18.91 1.39
C PRO A 97 -7.42 18.79 2.90
N TRP A 98 -7.92 17.73 3.54
CA TRP A 98 -7.70 17.48 4.96
C TRP A 98 -6.22 17.24 5.29
N LEU A 99 -5.51 16.50 4.42
CA LEU A 99 -4.07 16.28 4.58
C LEU A 99 -3.29 17.60 4.43
N LEU A 100 -3.65 18.45 3.46
CA LEU A 100 -3.00 19.75 3.26
C LEU A 100 -3.25 20.70 4.43
N ASP A 101 -4.48 20.78 4.93
CA ASP A 101 -4.82 21.60 6.10
C ASP A 101 -4.05 21.11 7.35
N SER A 102 -3.94 19.80 7.52
CA SER A 102 -3.18 19.20 8.62
C SER A 102 -1.67 19.40 8.51
N ALA A 103 -1.15 19.72 7.31
CA ALA A 103 0.26 19.96 7.05
C ALA A 103 0.71 21.39 7.43
N ILE A 104 -0.23 22.29 7.73
CA ILE A 104 0.10 23.67 8.10
C ILE A 104 1.03 23.68 9.32
N GLY A 105 2.17 24.35 9.17
CA GLY A 105 3.20 24.47 10.20
C GLY A 105 4.29 23.39 10.16
N PHE A 106 4.23 22.44 9.21
CA PHE A 106 5.28 21.45 8.96
C PHE A 106 6.03 21.73 7.65
N ASP A 107 7.31 21.45 7.64
CA ASP A 107 8.14 21.41 6.42
C ASP A 107 7.92 20.07 5.70
N VAL A 108 6.76 19.97 5.04
CA VAL A 108 6.28 18.77 4.35
C VAL A 108 5.57 19.14 3.05
N SER A 109 5.77 18.31 2.04
CA SER A 109 5.01 18.33 0.79
C SER A 109 4.06 17.13 0.77
N VAL A 110 2.80 17.38 0.40
CA VAL A 110 1.76 16.36 0.22
C VAL A 110 1.18 16.49 -1.17
N SER A 111 1.21 15.41 -1.95
CA SER A 111 0.62 15.35 -3.29
C SER A 111 -0.09 14.02 -3.51
N GLU A 112 -1.16 14.03 -4.31
CA GLU A 112 -1.80 12.79 -4.75
C GLU A 112 -1.04 12.23 -5.95
N GLU A 113 -0.69 10.94 -5.90
CA GLU A 113 -0.02 10.19 -6.98
C GLU A 113 -0.86 8.98 -7.46
N THR A 114 -2.19 9.02 -7.24
CA THR A 114 -3.08 7.89 -7.54
C THR A 114 -3.03 7.45 -8.99
N ALA A 115 -3.02 8.40 -9.93
CA ALA A 115 -2.98 8.12 -11.37
C ALA A 115 -1.58 7.73 -11.89
N GLU A 116 -0.55 7.94 -11.08
CA GLU A 116 0.85 7.71 -11.45
C GLU A 116 1.33 6.31 -11.05
N ILE A 117 0.56 5.59 -10.23
CA ILE A 117 0.95 4.29 -9.68
C ILE A 117 -0.19 3.30 -9.85
N ALA A 118 0.04 2.29 -10.68
CA ALA A 118 -0.82 1.12 -10.75
C ALA A 118 -0.42 0.10 -9.66
N GLY A 119 -1.39 -0.64 -9.16
CA GLY A 119 -1.19 -1.66 -8.14
C GLY A 119 -1.93 -2.96 -8.44
N LEU A 120 -1.25 -4.08 -8.28
CA LEU A 120 -1.82 -5.43 -8.34
C LEU A 120 -1.63 -6.11 -6.98
N SER A 121 -2.67 -6.75 -6.47
CA SER A 121 -2.61 -7.56 -5.26
C SER A 121 -2.69 -9.02 -5.63
N LEU A 122 -1.60 -9.78 -5.41
CA LEU A 122 -1.52 -11.23 -5.58
C LEU A 122 -1.57 -11.89 -4.21
N GLN A 123 -2.66 -12.60 -3.92
CA GLN A 123 -2.95 -13.14 -2.58
C GLN A 123 -3.30 -14.62 -2.67
N GLY A 124 -2.81 -15.40 -1.70
CA GLY A 124 -3.09 -16.83 -1.55
C GLY A 124 -1.83 -17.66 -1.28
N PRO A 125 -1.98 -18.91 -0.85
CA PRO A 125 -0.86 -19.76 -0.40
C PRO A 125 0.19 -20.01 -1.48
N VAL A 126 -0.17 -19.99 -2.77
CA VAL A 126 0.79 -20.20 -3.88
C VAL A 126 1.32 -18.90 -4.49
N ALA A 127 0.98 -17.72 -3.92
CA ALA A 127 1.38 -16.42 -4.46
C ALA A 127 2.91 -16.31 -4.65
N PHE A 128 3.70 -16.80 -3.68
CA PHE A 128 5.16 -16.79 -3.81
C PHE A 128 5.64 -17.70 -4.97
N ALA A 129 5.09 -18.90 -5.11
CA ALA A 129 5.50 -19.81 -6.17
C ALA A 129 5.25 -19.24 -7.58
N ILE A 130 4.16 -18.48 -7.75
CA ILE A 130 3.87 -17.76 -9.00
C ILE A 130 4.96 -16.72 -9.29
N LEU A 131 5.30 -15.89 -8.29
CA LEU A 131 6.32 -14.84 -8.45
C LEU A 131 7.73 -15.43 -8.63
N GLU A 132 8.03 -16.55 -7.98
CA GLU A 132 9.28 -17.28 -8.16
C GLU A 132 9.45 -17.77 -9.58
N GLN A 133 8.39 -18.32 -10.21
CA GLN A 133 8.39 -18.74 -11.62
C GLN A 133 8.63 -17.58 -12.58
N LEU A 134 8.28 -16.35 -12.19
CA LEU A 134 8.58 -15.13 -12.93
C LEU A 134 10.02 -14.62 -12.70
N GLY A 135 10.84 -15.33 -11.95
CA GLY A 135 12.23 -14.95 -11.68
C GLY A 135 12.43 -14.11 -10.41
N LEU A 136 11.39 -13.91 -9.60
CA LEU A 136 11.43 -13.09 -8.40
C LEU A 136 11.72 -13.91 -7.12
N ALA A 137 12.60 -14.93 -7.20
CA ALA A 137 12.95 -15.81 -6.07
C ALA A 137 13.47 -15.06 -4.83
N ALA A 138 14.07 -13.88 -5.00
CA ALA A 138 14.55 -13.04 -3.89
C ALA A 138 13.43 -12.58 -2.92
N LEU A 139 12.16 -12.69 -3.34
CA LEU A 139 11.00 -12.43 -2.47
C LEU A 139 10.93 -13.40 -1.28
N ALA A 140 11.51 -14.61 -1.38
CA ALA A 140 11.56 -15.58 -0.28
C ALA A 140 12.14 -15.00 1.03
N THR A 141 13.03 -14.01 0.92
CA THR A 141 13.67 -13.39 2.08
C THR A 141 12.90 -12.20 2.66
N MET A 142 11.81 -11.77 2.04
CA MET A 142 10.97 -10.69 2.55
C MET A 142 10.18 -11.15 3.78
N LYS A 143 10.16 -10.31 4.80
CA LYS A 143 9.30 -10.48 5.98
C LYS A 143 7.95 -9.81 5.75
N PRO A 144 6.88 -10.19 6.44
CA PRO A 144 5.63 -9.43 6.43
C PRO A 144 5.89 -7.93 6.65
N PHE A 145 5.23 -7.09 5.85
CA PHE A 145 5.38 -5.64 5.84
C PHE A 145 6.75 -5.12 5.36
N ASP A 146 7.58 -5.93 4.71
CA ASP A 146 8.72 -5.44 3.93
C ASP A 146 8.27 -4.86 2.61
N ILE A 147 9.01 -3.84 2.12
CA ILE A 147 8.96 -3.35 0.74
C ILE A 147 10.35 -3.39 0.14
N ARG A 148 10.43 -3.79 -1.14
CA ARG A 148 11.69 -3.81 -1.91
C ARG A 148 11.44 -3.50 -3.36
N SER A 149 12.44 -2.92 -4.01
CA SER A 149 12.45 -2.71 -5.46
C SER A 149 12.90 -4.00 -6.16
N PHE A 150 12.22 -4.29 -7.27
CA PHE A 150 12.49 -5.39 -8.18
C PHE A 150 12.40 -4.90 -9.61
N GLU A 151 12.80 -5.75 -10.54
CA GLU A 151 12.66 -5.51 -11.97
C GLU A 151 12.19 -6.81 -12.64
N LEU A 152 11.21 -6.70 -13.52
CA LEU A 152 10.71 -7.81 -14.32
C LEU A 152 10.61 -7.35 -15.77
N GLY A 153 11.40 -7.96 -16.65
CA GLY A 153 11.43 -7.61 -18.09
C GLY A 153 11.72 -6.12 -18.36
N ASN A 154 12.68 -5.52 -17.64
CA ASN A 154 13.03 -4.09 -17.68
C ASN A 154 11.95 -3.14 -17.11
N VAL A 155 10.92 -3.66 -16.45
CA VAL A 155 9.92 -2.85 -15.76
C VAL A 155 10.29 -2.77 -14.27
N PRO A 156 10.67 -1.58 -13.77
CA PRO A 156 10.93 -1.38 -12.35
C PRO A 156 9.61 -1.46 -11.58
N MET A 157 9.62 -2.14 -10.45
CA MET A 157 8.47 -2.27 -9.58
C MET A 157 8.85 -2.23 -8.11
N LEU A 158 7.94 -1.75 -7.29
CA LEU A 158 8.02 -1.85 -5.85
C LEU A 158 7.10 -2.98 -5.41
N ILE A 159 7.61 -3.95 -4.66
CA ILE A 159 6.80 -5.05 -4.13
C ILE A 159 6.78 -4.96 -2.61
N SER A 160 5.59 -5.02 -2.04
CA SER A 160 5.37 -5.15 -0.60
C SER A 160 4.83 -6.54 -0.26
N ARG A 161 5.31 -7.11 0.86
CA ARG A 161 4.72 -8.32 1.41
C ARG A 161 3.57 -7.95 2.34
N THR A 162 2.49 -7.52 1.73
CA THR A 162 1.25 -7.03 2.36
C THR A 162 0.03 -7.63 1.68
N GLY A 163 -1.11 -7.54 2.34
CA GLY A 163 -2.42 -7.96 1.86
C GLY A 163 -3.44 -7.93 3.00
N PHE A 164 -4.70 -8.10 2.67
CA PHE A 164 -5.81 -8.06 3.63
C PHE A 164 -6.62 -9.38 3.69
N THR A 165 -6.16 -10.43 2.98
CA THR A 165 -6.85 -11.73 2.93
C THR A 165 -6.56 -12.63 4.13
N GLY A 166 -5.55 -12.30 4.92
CA GLY A 166 -5.06 -13.15 6.02
C GLY A 166 -4.16 -14.28 5.59
N ASP A 167 -3.94 -14.45 4.29
CA ASP A 167 -3.01 -15.41 3.70
C ASP A 167 -1.72 -14.76 3.22
N LEU A 168 -0.79 -15.57 2.67
CA LEU A 168 0.40 -15.07 2.01
C LEU A 168 0.00 -14.17 0.84
N GLY A 169 0.58 -12.98 0.77
CA GLY A 169 0.29 -12.05 -0.30
C GLY A 169 1.38 -11.05 -0.56
N TYR A 170 1.33 -10.51 -1.78
CA TYR A 170 2.21 -9.47 -2.26
C TYR A 170 1.39 -8.42 -3.00
N GLU A 171 1.74 -7.17 -2.81
CA GLU A 171 1.23 -6.05 -3.59
C GLU A 171 2.36 -5.51 -4.46
N ILE A 172 2.06 -5.37 -5.75
CA ILE A 172 3.01 -5.01 -6.80
C ILE A 172 2.61 -3.63 -7.30
N TRP A 173 3.51 -2.67 -7.19
CA TRP A 173 3.30 -1.27 -7.53
C TRP A 173 4.22 -0.88 -8.68
N VAL A 174 3.63 -0.36 -9.75
CA VAL A 174 4.35 0.05 -10.96
C VAL A 174 3.91 1.44 -11.41
N THR A 175 4.82 2.16 -12.06
CA THR A 175 4.47 3.38 -12.82
C THR A 175 4.02 2.92 -14.19
N PRO A 176 2.80 3.28 -14.65
CA PRO A 176 2.28 2.91 -15.97
C PRO A 176 3.09 3.47 -17.12
#